data_c4fa767bd6fe905fb863cbf25b2d830c
#
_entry.id   c4fa767bd6fe905fb863cbf25b2d830c
#
_cell.length_a   1.000
_cell.length_b   1.000
_cell.length_c   1.000
_cell.angle_alpha   90.00
_cell.angle_beta   90.00
_cell.angle_gamma   90.00
#
_symmetry.space_group_name_H-M   'P 1'
#
loop_
_entity.id
_entity.type
_entity.pdbx_description
1 polymer ?
#
loop_
_entity_poly.entity_id
_entity_poly.type
_entity_poly.pdbx_seq_one_letter_code
_entity_poly.pdbx_strand_id
1 'polypeptide(L)'
;VPNGDLFRSLRKGTSTIVTDHISSFTEEGIQLKSGKTLDADIVVTATGLELLALGGMKIVVDGRSVDIPDTVQYKGMMLSDVPNLFVATGYTNASWTLKCDLTSEYVCRLINHMDKTHQQQCTPRTGNMSFNRVMSIGLESGYIKRSIDKFPREGAIAPWKLHQSYFLDLLQRNKWY
;
A
#
# COMPACT_ATOMS: atom_id res chain seq x y z
N VAL A 1 10.72 -18.54 5.45
CA VAL A 1 11.42 -18.60 6.75
C VAL A 1 12.90 -18.82 6.44
N PRO A 2 13.78 -17.86 6.77
CA PRO A 2 15.20 -18.00 6.54
C PRO A 2 15.73 -19.28 7.23
N ASN A 3 16.63 -20.00 6.54
CA ASN A 3 17.31 -21.20 7.05
C ASN A 3 16.42 -22.36 7.51
N GLY A 4 15.11 -22.29 7.32
CA GLY A 4 14.18 -23.34 7.75
C GLY A 4 14.07 -23.53 9.27
N ASP A 5 14.41 -22.54 10.05
CA ASP A 5 14.49 -22.63 11.53
C ASP A 5 13.16 -23.00 12.17
N LEU A 6 12.05 -22.41 11.70
CA LEU A 6 10.69 -22.76 12.17
C LEU A 6 10.41 -24.26 11.95
N PHE A 7 10.66 -24.75 10.74
CA PHE A 7 10.40 -26.16 10.40
C PHE A 7 11.29 -27.12 11.21
N ARG A 8 12.51 -26.68 11.54
CA ARG A 8 13.42 -27.45 12.40
C ARG A 8 12.88 -27.53 13.83
N SER A 9 12.40 -26.43 14.38
CA SER A 9 11.81 -26.36 15.73
C SER A 9 10.54 -27.20 15.84
N LEU A 10 9.67 -27.12 14.84
CA LEU A 10 8.45 -27.96 14.77
C LEU A 10 8.80 -29.45 14.75
N ARG A 11 9.76 -29.86 13.91
CA ARG A 11 10.23 -31.26 13.86
C ARG A 11 10.85 -31.75 15.15
N LYS A 12 11.52 -30.89 15.89
CA LYS A 12 12.11 -31.21 17.21
C LYS A 12 11.09 -31.20 18.35
N GLY A 13 9.84 -30.79 18.09
CA GLY A 13 8.82 -30.64 19.12
C GLY A 13 9.05 -29.46 20.09
N THR A 14 9.99 -28.55 19.78
CA THR A 14 10.30 -27.37 20.61
C THR A 14 9.40 -26.17 20.29
N SER A 15 8.58 -26.28 19.25
CA SER A 15 7.58 -25.26 18.85
C SER A 15 6.29 -25.95 18.41
N THR A 16 5.18 -25.26 18.63
CA THR A 16 3.85 -25.72 18.19
C THR A 16 3.13 -24.58 17.49
N ILE A 17 2.35 -24.90 16.46
CA ILE A 17 1.44 -23.96 15.80
C ILE A 17 0.04 -24.28 16.26
N VAL A 18 -0.66 -23.27 16.78
CA VAL A 18 -2.06 -23.35 17.14
C VAL A 18 -2.85 -22.36 16.30
N THR A 19 -3.84 -22.87 15.54
CA THR A 19 -4.73 -22.05 14.72
C THR A 19 -6.08 -21.92 15.40
N ASP A 20 -6.29 -20.79 16.08
CA ASP A 20 -7.53 -20.48 16.79
C ASP A 20 -7.64 -18.97 17.03
N HIS A 21 -8.78 -18.53 17.55
CA HIS A 21 -9.00 -17.16 18.00
C HIS A 21 -8.74 -17.03 19.50
N ILE A 22 -8.04 -15.97 19.88
CA ILE A 22 -7.84 -15.60 21.28
C ILE A 22 -9.17 -15.11 21.84
N SER A 23 -9.57 -15.66 23.00
CA SER A 23 -10.72 -15.21 23.77
C SER A 23 -10.32 -14.14 24.78
N SER A 24 -9.27 -14.43 25.58
CA SER A 24 -8.74 -13.53 26.59
C SER A 24 -7.29 -13.87 26.94
N PHE A 25 -6.60 -12.92 27.55
CA PHE A 25 -5.34 -13.17 28.26
C PHE A 25 -5.65 -13.46 29.71
N THR A 26 -4.93 -14.41 30.31
CA THR A 26 -5.03 -14.79 31.72
C THR A 26 -3.69 -14.58 32.41
N GLU A 27 -3.63 -14.73 33.70
CA GLU A 27 -2.35 -14.66 34.45
C GLU A 27 -1.38 -15.79 34.06
N GLU A 28 -1.90 -16.91 33.58
CA GLU A 28 -1.13 -18.11 33.24
C GLU A 28 -0.85 -18.21 31.72
N GLY A 29 -1.47 -17.35 30.88
CA GLY A 29 -1.26 -17.41 29.43
C GLY A 29 -2.44 -16.91 28.60
N ILE A 30 -2.89 -17.73 27.64
CA ILE A 30 -3.90 -17.34 26.63
C ILE A 30 -5.03 -18.35 26.62
N GLN A 31 -6.27 -17.87 26.79
CA GLN A 31 -7.47 -18.67 26.55
C GLN A 31 -7.97 -18.51 25.13
N LEU A 32 -8.24 -19.62 24.46
CA LEU A 32 -8.73 -19.67 23.08
C LEU A 32 -10.26 -19.83 23.04
N LYS A 33 -10.88 -19.46 21.92
CA LYS A 33 -12.33 -19.61 21.72
C LYS A 33 -12.77 -21.06 21.69
N SER A 34 -11.91 -22.00 21.34
CA SER A 34 -12.16 -23.44 21.44
C SER A 34 -12.26 -23.96 22.87
N GLY A 35 -11.95 -23.12 23.87
CA GLY A 35 -11.87 -23.52 25.29
C GLY A 35 -10.48 -24.03 25.70
N LYS A 36 -9.54 -24.17 24.76
CA LYS A 36 -8.14 -24.55 25.06
C LYS A 36 -7.39 -23.39 25.71
N THR A 37 -6.57 -23.69 26.72
CA THR A 37 -5.62 -22.75 27.30
C THR A 37 -4.21 -23.04 26.80
N LEU A 38 -3.43 -21.99 26.54
CA LEU A 38 -2.01 -22.03 26.21
C LEU A 38 -1.25 -21.37 27.34
N ASP A 39 -0.51 -22.13 28.11
CA ASP A 39 0.33 -21.63 29.19
C ASP A 39 1.52 -20.87 28.59
N ALA A 40 1.82 -19.69 29.10
CA ALA A 40 2.90 -18.86 28.61
C ALA A 40 3.40 -17.87 29.66
N ASP A 41 4.69 -17.90 29.92
CA ASP A 41 5.38 -16.91 30.77
C ASP A 41 5.55 -15.57 30.07
N ILE A 42 5.68 -15.60 28.73
CA ILE A 42 5.88 -14.42 27.89
C ILE A 42 4.98 -14.50 26.66
N VAL A 43 4.23 -13.45 26.40
CA VAL A 43 3.44 -13.31 25.19
C VAL A 43 3.98 -12.20 24.31
N VAL A 44 4.34 -12.55 23.07
CA VAL A 44 4.81 -11.59 22.08
C VAL A 44 3.72 -11.34 21.04
N THR A 45 3.22 -10.11 20.95
CA THR A 45 2.21 -9.74 19.97
C THR A 45 2.86 -9.39 18.63
N ALA A 46 2.48 -10.10 17.57
CA ALA A 46 2.92 -9.88 16.20
C ALA A 46 1.71 -9.89 15.25
N THR A 47 0.68 -9.14 15.60
CA THR A 47 -0.67 -9.19 14.98
C THR A 47 -0.79 -8.40 13.68
N GLY A 48 0.31 -7.85 13.17
CA GLY A 48 0.36 -7.05 11.96
C GLY A 48 0.11 -5.55 12.21
N LEU A 49 -0.18 -4.82 11.14
CA LEU A 49 -0.29 -3.37 11.12
C LEU A 49 -1.73 -2.94 10.78
N GLU A 50 -2.07 -1.73 11.16
CA GLU A 50 -3.16 -0.97 10.57
C GLU A 50 -2.55 0.07 9.62
N LEU A 51 -2.84 -0.07 8.32
CA LEU A 51 -2.29 0.83 7.32
C LEU A 51 -3.10 2.12 7.25
N LEU A 52 -2.39 3.24 7.15
CA LEU A 52 -2.96 4.55 6.90
C LEU A 52 -2.49 5.06 5.54
N ALA A 53 -3.42 5.38 4.65
CA ALA A 53 -3.09 6.03 3.40
C ALA A 53 -2.40 7.37 3.68
N LEU A 54 -1.27 7.61 3.02
CA LEU A 54 -0.46 8.84 3.16
C LEU A 54 -0.18 9.23 4.63
N GLY A 55 -0.02 8.24 5.52
CA GLY A 55 0.23 8.48 6.94
C GLY A 55 -0.92 9.16 7.68
N GLY A 56 -2.15 9.12 7.15
CA GLY A 56 -3.32 9.79 7.72
C GLY A 56 -3.40 11.30 7.41
N MET A 57 -2.63 11.77 6.42
CA MET A 57 -2.65 13.17 5.96
C MET A 57 -4.04 13.58 5.51
N LYS A 58 -4.48 14.76 5.95
CA LYS A 58 -5.71 15.40 5.45
C LYS A 58 -5.37 16.32 4.28
N ILE A 59 -6.01 16.09 3.15
CA ILE A 59 -5.83 16.90 1.94
C ILE A 59 -7.06 17.78 1.78
N VAL A 60 -6.84 19.08 1.53
CA VAL A 60 -7.90 20.05 1.24
C VAL A 60 -7.53 20.79 -0.04
N VAL A 61 -8.42 20.81 -1.01
CA VAL A 61 -8.27 21.53 -2.29
C VAL A 61 -9.38 22.56 -2.39
N ASP A 62 -9.02 23.82 -2.47
CA ASP A 62 -9.96 24.96 -2.56
C ASP A 62 -11.08 24.93 -1.50
N GLY A 63 -10.69 24.62 -0.26
CA GLY A 63 -11.60 24.53 0.89
C GLY A 63 -12.43 23.25 0.96
N ARG A 64 -12.26 22.33 0.01
CA ARG A 64 -12.96 21.04 0.00
C ARG A 64 -12.03 19.92 0.45
N SER A 65 -12.47 19.13 1.42
CA SER A 65 -11.73 17.94 1.87
C SER A 65 -11.75 16.88 0.78
N VAL A 66 -10.57 16.29 0.53
CA VAL A 66 -10.41 15.16 -0.39
C VAL A 66 -10.56 13.86 0.40
N ASP A 67 -11.50 13.03 -0.01
CA ASP A 67 -11.60 11.66 0.51
C ASP A 67 -10.67 10.75 -0.30
N ILE A 68 -9.57 10.33 0.31
CA ILE A 68 -8.53 9.52 -0.35
C ILE A 68 -9.09 8.24 -1.00
N PRO A 69 -9.97 7.47 -0.35
CA PRO A 69 -10.63 6.31 -0.96
C PRO A 69 -11.42 6.59 -2.24
N ASP A 70 -11.88 7.82 -2.44
CA ASP A 70 -12.60 8.19 -3.65
C ASP A 70 -11.70 8.63 -4.79
N THR A 71 -10.40 8.79 -4.53
CA THR A 71 -9.42 9.12 -5.55
C THR A 71 -8.92 7.88 -6.29
N VAL A 72 -8.33 8.10 -7.46
CA VAL A 72 -7.68 7.07 -8.26
C VAL A 72 -6.21 7.40 -8.42
N GLN A 73 -5.34 6.41 -8.27
CA GLN A 73 -3.90 6.60 -8.44
C GLN A 73 -3.54 6.76 -9.92
N TYR A 74 -2.81 7.83 -10.22
CA TYR A 74 -2.21 8.06 -11.52
C TYR A 74 -0.73 7.69 -11.47
N LYS A 75 -0.32 6.69 -12.25
CA LYS A 75 1.07 6.16 -12.31
C LYS A 75 1.66 5.79 -10.94
N GLY A 76 0.83 5.62 -9.91
CA GLY A 76 1.27 5.36 -8.54
C GLY A 76 1.97 6.53 -7.86
N MET A 77 1.83 7.76 -8.38
CA MET A 77 2.52 8.94 -7.85
C MET A 77 1.63 10.18 -7.65
N MET A 78 0.44 10.21 -8.23
CA MET A 78 -0.53 11.30 -8.05
C MET A 78 -1.90 10.74 -7.74
N LEU A 79 -2.81 11.60 -7.27
CA LEU A 79 -4.21 11.27 -7.03
C LEU A 79 -5.10 12.03 -8.02
N SER A 80 -6.16 11.38 -8.49
CA SER A 80 -7.14 12.05 -9.34
C SER A 80 -7.74 13.26 -8.65
N ASP A 81 -7.95 14.32 -9.41
CA ASP A 81 -8.54 15.58 -8.97
C ASP A 81 -7.80 16.34 -7.86
N VAL A 82 -6.59 15.89 -7.51
CA VAL A 82 -5.70 16.58 -6.56
C VAL A 82 -4.57 17.26 -7.34
N PRO A 83 -4.54 18.60 -7.39
CA PRO A 83 -3.55 19.34 -8.15
C PRO A 83 -2.18 19.32 -7.47
N ASN A 84 -1.11 19.21 -8.27
CA ASN A 84 0.27 19.44 -7.86
C ASN A 84 0.77 18.57 -6.68
N LEU A 85 0.06 17.50 -6.34
CA LEU A 85 0.48 16.56 -5.29
C LEU A 85 1.18 15.36 -5.91
N PHE A 86 2.40 15.10 -5.48
CA PHE A 86 3.18 13.92 -5.86
C PHE A 86 3.58 13.14 -4.63
N VAL A 87 3.48 11.82 -4.71
CA VAL A 87 3.83 10.90 -3.63
C VAL A 87 4.79 9.86 -4.18
N ALA A 88 5.96 9.73 -3.55
CA ALA A 88 6.92 8.69 -3.89
C ALA A 88 6.62 7.43 -3.06
N THR A 89 6.20 6.37 -3.73
CA THR A 89 6.00 5.04 -3.15
C THR A 89 6.85 4.02 -3.89
N GLY A 90 7.32 2.99 -3.19
CA GLY A 90 8.14 1.95 -3.79
C GLY A 90 7.35 0.75 -4.31
N TYR A 91 8.08 -0.25 -4.81
CA TYR A 91 7.52 -1.55 -5.14
C TYR A 91 7.33 -2.39 -3.88
N THR A 92 6.33 -3.25 -3.88
CA THR A 92 6.11 -4.23 -2.81
C THR A 92 6.94 -5.51 -3.00
N ASN A 93 7.40 -5.77 -4.23
CA ASN A 93 8.10 -6.97 -4.67
C ASN A 93 9.54 -6.71 -5.14
N ALA A 94 10.03 -5.47 -5.06
CA ALA A 94 11.36 -5.07 -5.48
C ALA A 94 11.90 -3.94 -4.59
N SER A 95 13.11 -3.45 -4.88
CA SER A 95 13.67 -2.32 -4.15
C SER A 95 12.75 -1.10 -4.23
N TRP A 96 12.47 -0.52 -3.09
CA TRP A 96 11.64 0.67 -2.94
C TRP A 96 12.20 1.86 -3.73
N THR A 97 13.53 2.04 -3.71
CA THR A 97 14.23 3.16 -4.37
C THR A 97 14.06 3.18 -5.87
N LEU A 98 13.96 2.03 -6.54
CA LEU A 98 13.78 1.94 -7.99
C LEU A 98 12.52 2.68 -8.47
N LYS A 99 11.41 2.56 -7.75
CA LYS A 99 10.16 3.26 -8.09
C LYS A 99 10.27 4.74 -7.73
N CYS A 100 10.90 5.06 -6.60
CA CYS A 100 11.09 6.45 -6.16
C CYS A 100 11.94 7.23 -7.18
N ASP A 101 12.99 6.64 -7.74
CA ASP A 101 13.82 7.27 -8.78
C ASP A 101 13.01 7.57 -10.04
N LEU A 102 12.23 6.61 -10.55
CA LEU A 102 11.35 6.83 -11.70
C LEU A 102 10.32 7.93 -11.45
N THR A 103 9.76 7.98 -10.24
CA THR A 103 8.82 9.01 -9.82
C THR A 103 9.50 10.38 -9.80
N SER A 104 10.67 10.50 -9.19
CA SER A 104 11.43 11.75 -9.10
C SER A 104 11.82 12.27 -10.48
N GLU A 105 12.30 11.40 -11.35
CA GLU A 105 12.65 11.77 -12.74
C GLU A 105 11.42 12.28 -13.52
N TYR A 106 10.27 11.60 -13.36
CA TYR A 106 9.02 12.03 -14.00
C TYR A 106 8.57 13.39 -13.49
N VAL A 107 8.58 13.61 -12.18
CA VAL A 107 8.15 14.87 -11.54
C VAL A 107 9.06 16.02 -11.96
N CYS A 108 10.40 15.84 -11.97
CA CYS A 108 11.32 16.87 -12.42
C CYS A 108 11.08 17.27 -13.88
N ARG A 109 10.84 16.29 -14.76
CA ARG A 109 10.52 16.60 -16.18
C ARG A 109 9.19 17.32 -16.31
N LEU A 110 8.19 16.94 -15.53
CA LEU A 110 6.87 17.58 -15.53
C LEU A 110 6.99 19.03 -15.07
N ILE A 111 7.68 19.31 -13.98
CA ILE A 111 7.91 20.69 -13.48
C ILE A 111 8.64 21.52 -14.55
N ASN A 112 9.70 20.99 -15.14
CA ASN A 112 10.41 21.68 -16.22
C ASN A 112 9.54 21.96 -17.46
N HIS A 113 8.59 21.06 -17.77
CA HIS A 113 7.62 21.27 -18.83
C HIS A 113 6.62 22.37 -18.45
N MET A 114 6.08 22.33 -17.25
CA MET A 114 5.18 23.35 -16.74
C MET A 114 5.80 24.75 -16.76
N ASP A 115 7.06 24.88 -16.33
CA ASP A 115 7.80 26.14 -16.37
C ASP A 115 7.95 26.66 -17.81
N LYS A 116 8.34 25.80 -18.75
CA LYS A 116 8.50 26.16 -20.17
C LYS A 116 7.20 26.56 -20.85
N THR A 117 6.10 25.98 -20.42
CA THR A 117 4.76 26.23 -20.99
C THR A 117 3.93 27.21 -20.17
N HIS A 118 4.52 27.80 -19.12
CA HIS A 118 3.86 28.72 -18.20
C HIS A 118 2.60 28.13 -17.53
N GLN A 119 2.58 26.81 -17.33
CA GLN A 119 1.51 26.12 -16.63
C GLN A 119 1.78 26.11 -15.12
N GLN A 120 0.80 26.48 -14.33
CA GLN A 120 0.91 26.52 -12.85
C GLN A 120 0.29 25.32 -12.16
N GLN A 121 -0.47 24.51 -12.89
CA GLN A 121 -1.21 23.40 -12.32
C GLN A 121 -1.15 22.17 -13.23
N CYS A 122 -0.90 21.04 -12.59
CA CYS A 122 -1.06 19.72 -13.17
C CYS A 122 -2.02 18.89 -12.31
N THR A 123 -3.09 18.38 -12.91
CA THR A 123 -4.12 17.60 -12.19
C THR A 123 -4.51 16.39 -13.03
N PRO A 124 -4.30 15.17 -12.57
CA PRO A 124 -4.82 13.99 -13.24
C PRO A 124 -6.35 13.99 -13.25
N ARG A 125 -6.96 13.82 -14.40
CA ARG A 125 -8.42 13.78 -14.56
C ARG A 125 -8.85 12.41 -15.09
N THR A 126 -9.75 11.75 -14.39
CA THR A 126 -10.26 10.42 -14.79
C THR A 126 -11.25 10.47 -15.95
N GLY A 127 -11.83 11.64 -16.24
CA GLY A 127 -12.92 11.76 -17.19
C GLY A 127 -14.13 10.92 -16.78
N ASN A 128 -14.75 10.23 -17.75
CA ASN A 128 -15.92 9.37 -17.53
C ASN A 128 -15.56 7.89 -17.31
N MET A 129 -14.32 7.59 -16.92
CA MET A 129 -13.90 6.20 -16.69
C MET A 129 -14.47 5.65 -15.38
N SER A 130 -14.91 4.39 -15.42
CA SER A 130 -15.26 3.66 -14.21
C SER A 130 -14.03 2.96 -13.63
N PHE A 131 -13.90 2.95 -12.33
CA PHE A 131 -12.78 2.34 -11.61
C PHE A 131 -13.27 1.31 -10.61
N ASN A 132 -12.59 0.19 -10.57
CA ASN A 132 -12.82 -0.82 -9.55
C ASN A 132 -12.04 -0.49 -8.28
N ARG A 133 -12.60 -0.82 -7.12
CA ARG A 133 -11.87 -0.79 -5.84
C ARG A 133 -10.88 -1.96 -5.80
N VAL A 134 -9.76 -1.82 -6.48
CA VAL A 134 -8.69 -2.81 -6.41
C VAL A 134 -7.41 -2.08 -6.10
N MET A 135 -6.89 -2.30 -4.90
CA MET A 135 -5.53 -1.90 -4.57
C MET A 135 -4.61 -3.05 -4.98
N SER A 136 -3.89 -2.90 -6.09
CA SER A 136 -2.91 -3.89 -6.56
C SER A 136 -1.60 -3.75 -5.80
N ILE A 137 -1.64 -3.98 -4.49
CA ILE A 137 -0.38 -4.09 -3.71
C ILE A 137 0.28 -5.46 -3.95
N GLY A 138 -0.43 -6.41 -4.55
CA GLY A 138 0.09 -7.77 -4.80
C GLY A 138 0.35 -8.58 -3.52
N LEU A 139 -0.15 -8.11 -2.37
CA LEU A 139 0.01 -8.76 -1.07
C LEU A 139 -1.37 -9.20 -0.56
N GLU A 140 -1.49 -10.48 -0.21
CA GLU A 140 -2.72 -11.07 0.31
C GLU A 140 -2.81 -11.07 1.85
N SER A 141 -1.92 -10.36 2.52
CA SER A 141 -1.87 -10.33 3.98
C SER A 141 -3.13 -9.71 4.59
N GLY A 142 -3.56 -10.24 5.73
CA GLY A 142 -4.79 -9.84 6.40
C GLY A 142 -4.86 -8.34 6.77
N TYR A 143 -3.73 -7.73 7.11
CA TYR A 143 -3.68 -6.30 7.45
C TYR A 143 -3.91 -5.40 6.22
N ILE A 144 -3.53 -5.82 5.03
CA ILE A 144 -3.83 -5.11 3.77
C ILE A 144 -5.31 -5.21 3.47
N LYS A 145 -5.89 -6.43 3.52
CA LYS A 145 -7.33 -6.65 3.28
C LYS A 145 -8.21 -5.82 4.22
N ARG A 146 -7.80 -5.67 5.48
CA ARG A 146 -8.52 -4.82 6.46
C ARG A 146 -8.40 -3.32 6.20
N SER A 147 -7.40 -2.89 5.45
CA SER A 147 -7.12 -1.47 5.21
C SER A 147 -7.45 -1.01 3.79
N ILE A 148 -7.87 -1.91 2.90
CA ILE A 148 -8.05 -1.62 1.47
C ILE A 148 -9.03 -0.46 1.21
N ASP A 149 -10.05 -0.35 2.04
CA ASP A 149 -11.07 0.70 1.94
C ASP A 149 -10.56 2.10 2.34
N LYS A 150 -9.35 2.19 2.89
CA LYS A 150 -8.69 3.44 3.29
C LYS A 150 -7.76 4.00 2.21
N PHE A 151 -7.56 3.27 1.12
CA PHE A 151 -6.60 3.60 0.06
C PHE A 151 -7.27 4.08 -1.22
N PRO A 152 -6.52 4.83 -2.07
CA PRO A 152 -7.01 5.23 -3.39
C PRO A 152 -7.35 4.01 -4.24
N ARG A 153 -8.23 4.19 -5.20
CA ARG A 153 -8.59 3.18 -6.19
C ARG A 153 -7.51 3.03 -7.25
N GLU A 154 -7.56 1.92 -7.96
CA GLU A 154 -6.72 1.63 -9.12
C GLU A 154 -7.58 1.41 -10.35
N GLY A 155 -7.08 1.81 -11.51
CA GLY A 155 -7.72 1.56 -12.80
C GLY A 155 -7.27 0.26 -13.45
N ALA A 156 -8.02 -0.20 -14.44
CA ALA A 156 -7.71 -1.42 -15.18
C ALA A 156 -6.62 -1.24 -16.24
N ILE A 157 -6.40 -0.02 -16.72
CA ILE A 157 -5.48 0.33 -17.80
C ILE A 157 -4.55 1.48 -17.40
N ALA A 158 -3.39 1.55 -18.06
CA ALA A 158 -2.49 2.71 -17.91
C ALA A 158 -3.19 4.00 -18.35
N PRO A 159 -2.93 5.13 -17.72
CA PRO A 159 -1.94 5.39 -16.64
C PRO A 159 -2.44 5.10 -15.23
N TRP A 160 -3.64 4.59 -15.07
CA TRP A 160 -4.33 4.36 -13.80
C TRP A 160 -4.07 2.98 -13.20
N LYS A 161 -3.54 2.05 -14.01
CA LYS A 161 -3.10 0.73 -13.55
C LYS A 161 -1.70 0.81 -12.96
N LEU A 162 -1.53 0.23 -11.76
CA LEU A 162 -0.22 0.11 -11.13
C LEU A 162 0.48 -1.16 -11.62
N HIS A 163 1.69 -0.99 -12.12
CA HIS A 163 2.54 -2.10 -12.48
C HIS A 163 3.58 -2.31 -11.35
N GLN A 164 3.55 -3.48 -10.74
CA GLN A 164 4.59 -3.89 -9.80
C GLN A 164 5.82 -4.42 -10.56
N SER A 165 6.24 -3.67 -11.60
CA SER A 165 7.32 -4.04 -12.49
C SER A 165 8.11 -2.82 -12.94
N TYR A 166 9.39 -2.79 -12.58
CA TYR A 166 10.31 -1.72 -12.95
C TYR A 166 10.38 -1.51 -14.47
N PHE A 167 10.47 -2.60 -15.24
CA PHE A 167 10.59 -2.50 -16.71
C PHE A 167 9.35 -1.89 -17.35
N LEU A 168 8.16 -2.27 -16.90
CA LEU A 168 6.92 -1.68 -17.44
C LEU A 168 6.81 -0.20 -17.08
N ASP A 169 7.13 0.18 -15.86
CA ASP A 169 7.13 1.57 -15.42
C ASP A 169 8.19 2.39 -16.17
N LEU A 170 9.38 1.82 -16.40
CA LEU A 170 10.45 2.45 -17.20
C LEU A 170 9.99 2.75 -18.63
N LEU A 171 9.29 1.83 -19.27
CA LEU A 171 8.72 2.02 -20.62
C LEU A 171 7.62 3.10 -20.66
N GLN A 172 6.91 3.28 -19.55
CA GLN A 172 5.82 4.25 -19.44
C GLN A 172 6.26 5.61 -18.91
N ARG A 173 7.51 5.74 -18.41
CA ARG A 173 7.99 6.99 -17.79
C ARG A 173 7.94 8.20 -18.70
N ASN A 174 8.11 8.00 -20.02
CA ASN A 174 8.16 9.09 -21.01
C ASN A 174 6.79 9.43 -21.61
N LYS A 175 5.74 8.68 -21.27
CA LYS A 175 4.40 8.94 -21.80
C LYS A 175 3.69 9.96 -20.91
N TRP A 176 3.27 11.06 -21.53
CA TRP A 176 2.33 12.03 -21.00
C TRP A 176 0.93 11.61 -21.47
N TYR A 177 0.02 11.46 -20.55
CA TYR A 177 -1.37 11.09 -20.86
C TYR A 177 -2.30 12.24 -20.56
#